data_ad981e244168011d643a101fd94a004b
#
_entry.id   ad981e244168011d643a101fd94a004b
#
_cell.length_a   1.000
_cell.length_b   1.000
_cell.length_c   1.000
_cell.angle_alpha   90.00
_cell.angle_beta   90.00
_cell.angle_gamma   90.00
#
_symmetry.space_group_name_H-M   'P 1'
#
loop_
_entity.id
_entity.type
_entity.pdbx_description
1 polymer ?
#
loop_
_entity_poly.entity_id
_entity_poly.type
_entity_poly.pdbx_seq_one_letter_code
_entity_poly.pdbx_strand_id
1 'polypeptide(L)'
;MNEPAHPRVEVITQKLVYDGFFRIDAYTLRHHTYDGGWSPELRVELLERGQTAVVLPYDPERDAVVLIEQFRIGAYACGLEPWLTETIAGTREDGEPAEDTVYREAKEEAGCVITKLEPIGTFLLSPGVCSEACAMFVGRVDSQGVGGIHGLAEEGEDIRVSVVAADEAMARVLGGEIPSVYGAIPMLWLGLNRERLRSQWLTP
;
A
#
# COMPACT_ATOMS: atom_id res chain seq x y z
N MET A 1 3.45 -11.90 -19.97
CA MET A 1 2.85 -10.53 -19.96
C MET A 1 3.22 -9.85 -21.25
N ASN A 2 2.27 -9.19 -21.94
CA ASN A 2 2.63 -8.37 -23.09
C ASN A 2 3.47 -7.20 -22.61
N GLU A 3 4.63 -6.97 -23.25
CA GLU A 3 5.45 -5.79 -22.96
C GLU A 3 4.60 -4.52 -23.12
N PRO A 4 4.67 -3.58 -22.16
CA PRO A 4 3.94 -2.32 -22.29
C PRO A 4 4.52 -1.54 -23.47
N ALA A 5 3.74 -1.41 -24.56
CA ALA A 5 4.14 -0.64 -25.73
C ALA A 5 3.65 0.82 -25.57
N HIS A 6 4.55 1.77 -25.63
CA HIS A 6 4.24 3.18 -25.60
C HIS A 6 4.96 3.92 -26.75
N PRO A 7 4.29 4.76 -27.57
CA PRO A 7 4.86 5.35 -28.78
C PRO A 7 6.07 6.29 -28.52
N ARG A 8 6.25 6.71 -27.29
CA ARG A 8 7.37 7.58 -26.86
C ARG A 8 8.47 6.82 -26.10
N VAL A 9 8.41 5.49 -26.07
CA VAL A 9 9.42 4.64 -25.41
C VAL A 9 9.78 3.52 -26.35
N GLU A 10 11.09 3.31 -26.54
CA GLU A 10 11.66 2.20 -27.31
C GLU A 10 12.52 1.35 -26.37
N VAL A 11 12.10 0.12 -26.14
CA VAL A 11 12.88 -0.87 -25.40
C VAL A 11 13.80 -1.58 -26.39
N ILE A 12 15.11 -1.43 -26.19
CA ILE A 12 16.15 -2.05 -27.03
C ILE A 12 16.46 -3.46 -26.52
N THR A 13 16.60 -3.61 -25.19
CA THR A 13 16.77 -4.91 -24.55
C THR A 13 16.14 -4.92 -23.19
N GLN A 14 15.61 -6.09 -22.80
CA GLN A 14 15.23 -6.43 -21.42
C GLN A 14 15.96 -7.71 -21.03
N LYS A 15 16.56 -7.75 -19.86
CA LYS A 15 17.29 -8.90 -19.34
C LYS A 15 16.99 -9.10 -17.87
N LEU A 16 16.61 -10.32 -17.49
CA LEU A 16 16.56 -10.73 -16.10
C LEU A 16 17.98 -10.74 -15.53
N VAL A 17 18.24 -9.98 -14.48
CA VAL A 17 19.56 -9.87 -13.82
C VAL A 17 19.60 -10.44 -12.42
N TYR A 18 18.43 -10.56 -11.77
CA TYR A 18 18.28 -11.25 -10.49
C TYR A 18 16.91 -11.91 -10.42
N ASP A 19 16.87 -13.15 -9.94
CA ASP A 19 15.68 -13.97 -9.78
C ASP A 19 15.73 -14.66 -8.42
N GLY A 20 15.19 -13.97 -7.41
CA GLY A 20 15.08 -14.43 -6.02
C GLY A 20 13.63 -14.32 -5.54
N PHE A 21 13.42 -13.91 -4.29
CA PHE A 21 12.07 -13.57 -3.81
C PHE A 21 11.46 -12.42 -4.63
N PHE A 22 12.27 -11.43 -4.97
CA PHE A 22 11.92 -10.42 -5.97
C PHE A 22 12.69 -10.68 -7.26
N ARG A 23 12.18 -10.13 -8.36
CA ARG A 23 12.82 -10.14 -9.64
C ARG A 23 13.37 -8.75 -9.96
N ILE A 24 14.57 -8.68 -10.54
CA ILE A 24 15.14 -7.44 -11.10
C ILE A 24 15.41 -7.63 -12.57
N ASP A 25 14.81 -6.77 -13.39
CA ASP A 25 15.07 -6.69 -14.83
C ASP A 25 15.92 -5.47 -15.16
N ALA A 26 16.94 -5.63 -16.01
CA ALA A 26 17.69 -4.53 -16.59
C ALA A 26 17.15 -4.22 -17.99
N TYR A 27 16.74 -2.98 -18.20
CA TYR A 27 16.31 -2.45 -19.48
C TYR A 27 17.40 -1.59 -20.11
N THR A 28 17.63 -1.74 -21.40
CA THR A 28 18.25 -0.71 -22.22
C THR A 28 17.15 -0.11 -23.08
N LEU A 29 16.90 1.16 -22.92
CA LEU A 29 15.79 1.85 -23.58
C LEU A 29 16.16 3.30 -23.93
N ARG A 30 15.33 3.94 -24.77
CA ARG A 30 15.31 5.38 -24.96
C ARG A 30 13.88 5.90 -24.97
N HIS A 31 13.70 7.15 -24.66
CA HIS A 31 12.40 7.81 -24.65
C HIS A 31 12.46 9.17 -25.35
N HIS A 32 11.30 9.68 -25.75
CA HIS A 32 11.22 11.03 -26.31
C HIS A 32 11.57 12.07 -25.26
N THR A 33 12.34 13.09 -25.67
CA THR A 33 12.65 14.27 -24.87
C THR A 33 11.61 15.36 -25.06
N TYR A 34 11.50 16.30 -24.13
CA TYR A 34 10.51 17.41 -24.20
C TYR A 34 10.86 18.45 -25.27
N ASP A 35 12.11 18.58 -25.66
CA ASP A 35 12.59 19.45 -26.74
C ASP A 35 12.47 18.80 -28.13
N GLY A 36 11.94 17.58 -28.19
CA GLY A 36 11.83 16.76 -29.40
C GLY A 36 13.04 15.86 -29.65
N GLY A 37 12.78 14.72 -30.31
CA GLY A 37 13.79 13.73 -30.54
C GLY A 37 13.84 12.64 -29.48
N TRP A 38 14.92 11.89 -29.44
CA TRP A 38 15.13 10.74 -28.54
C TRP A 38 16.26 11.03 -27.54
N SER A 39 16.09 10.52 -26.33
CA SER A 39 17.19 10.47 -25.36
C SER A 39 18.36 9.62 -25.86
N PRO A 40 19.56 9.75 -25.29
CA PRO A 40 20.56 8.69 -25.38
C PRO A 40 20.00 7.35 -24.88
N GLU A 41 20.67 6.25 -25.20
CA GLU A 41 20.34 4.94 -24.60
C GLU A 41 20.61 5.00 -23.09
N LEU A 42 19.59 4.61 -22.33
CA LEU A 42 19.62 4.56 -20.88
C LEU A 42 19.57 3.10 -20.44
N ARG A 43 20.45 2.72 -19.52
CA ARG A 43 20.33 1.46 -18.81
C ARG A 43 19.71 1.71 -17.44
N VAL A 44 18.58 1.08 -17.19
CA VAL A 44 17.84 1.18 -15.92
C VAL A 44 17.56 -0.22 -15.37
N GLU A 45 17.48 -0.32 -14.06
CA GLU A 45 17.11 -1.57 -13.38
C GLU A 45 15.75 -1.37 -12.73
N LEU A 46 14.87 -2.35 -12.89
CA LEU A 46 13.49 -2.33 -12.41
C LEU A 46 13.29 -3.50 -11.43
N LEU A 47 12.86 -3.16 -10.21
CA LEU A 47 12.37 -4.12 -9.24
C LEU A 47 10.92 -4.50 -9.59
N GLU A 48 10.73 -5.75 -9.99
CA GLU A 48 9.40 -6.35 -10.17
C GLU A 48 8.95 -6.96 -8.84
N ARG A 49 8.01 -6.31 -8.17
CA ARG A 49 7.54 -6.71 -6.84
C ARG A 49 6.11 -7.26 -6.85
N GLY A 50 5.37 -7.05 -7.93
CA GLY A 50 3.94 -7.35 -8.00
C GLY A 50 3.09 -6.17 -7.56
N GLN A 51 1.80 -6.42 -7.46
CA GLN A 51 0.79 -5.43 -7.10
C GLN A 51 0.37 -5.61 -5.65
N THR A 52 0.00 -4.52 -4.98
CA THR A 52 -0.46 -4.55 -3.60
C THR A 52 -1.84 -3.90 -3.45
N ALA A 53 -2.52 -4.24 -2.37
CA ALA A 53 -3.73 -3.58 -1.95
C ALA A 53 -3.65 -3.22 -0.47
N VAL A 54 -4.17 -2.03 -0.14
CA VAL A 54 -4.10 -1.45 1.20
C VAL A 54 -5.50 -1.02 1.61
N VAL A 55 -5.87 -1.28 2.86
CA VAL A 55 -7.10 -0.76 3.43
C VAL A 55 -6.87 -0.14 4.80
N LEU A 56 -7.43 1.05 5.00
CA LEU A 56 -7.58 1.66 6.31
C LEU A 56 -8.95 1.28 6.86
N PRO A 57 -9.05 0.39 7.85
CA PRO A 57 -10.31 0.12 8.51
C PRO A 57 -10.71 1.33 9.36
N TYR A 58 -11.92 1.83 9.14
CA TYR A 58 -12.49 2.97 9.83
C TYR A 58 -13.84 2.62 10.44
N ASP A 59 -13.98 2.89 11.71
CA ASP A 59 -15.23 2.78 12.47
C ASP A 59 -15.88 4.17 12.56
N PRO A 60 -16.95 4.44 11.79
CA PRO A 60 -17.59 5.76 11.81
C PRO A 60 -18.39 6.03 13.08
N GLU A 61 -18.80 4.99 13.82
CA GLU A 61 -19.56 5.15 15.07
C GLU A 61 -18.66 5.61 16.21
N ARG A 62 -17.48 4.98 16.36
CA ARG A 62 -16.47 5.32 17.37
C ARG A 62 -15.51 6.41 16.90
N ASP A 63 -15.56 6.74 15.61
CA ASP A 63 -14.65 7.67 14.97
C ASP A 63 -13.19 7.28 15.17
N ALA A 64 -12.90 6.02 14.91
CA ALA A 64 -11.62 5.37 15.16
C ALA A 64 -11.14 4.58 13.93
N VAL A 65 -9.85 4.37 13.85
CA VAL A 65 -9.20 3.55 12.83
C VAL A 65 -8.52 2.35 13.47
N VAL A 66 -8.39 1.27 12.71
CA VAL A 66 -7.56 0.12 13.09
C VAL A 66 -6.22 0.27 12.39
N LEU A 67 -5.15 0.26 13.19
CA LEU A 67 -3.77 0.32 12.72
C LEU A 67 -3.05 -0.94 13.16
N ILE A 68 -2.07 -1.33 12.37
CA ILE A 68 -1.16 -2.43 12.65
C ILE A 68 0.24 -1.90 12.91
N GLU A 69 1.03 -2.64 13.67
CA GLU A 69 2.45 -2.40 13.86
C GLU A 69 3.21 -3.69 13.59
N GLN A 70 4.20 -3.62 12.71
CA GLN A 70 4.99 -4.78 12.33
C GLN A 70 6.43 -4.40 11.93
N PHE A 71 7.34 -5.38 11.94
CA PHE A 71 8.72 -5.21 11.50
C PHE A 71 8.81 -4.95 9.99
N ARG A 72 9.61 -3.95 9.61
CA ARG A 72 9.89 -3.61 8.22
C ARG A 72 11.39 -3.47 7.97
N ILE A 73 11.95 -4.44 7.24
CA ILE A 73 13.39 -4.46 6.91
C ILE A 73 13.83 -3.17 6.18
N GLY A 74 12.97 -2.55 5.39
CA GLY A 74 13.27 -1.30 4.69
C GLY A 74 13.53 -0.14 5.67
N ALA A 75 12.74 -0.02 6.72
CA ALA A 75 12.95 0.97 7.76
C ALA A 75 14.26 0.72 8.51
N TYR A 76 14.52 -0.53 8.88
CA TYR A 76 15.81 -0.93 9.50
C TYR A 76 17.01 -0.55 8.63
N ALA A 77 16.94 -0.85 7.33
CA ALA A 77 18.01 -0.54 6.38
C ALA A 77 18.26 0.97 6.21
N CYS A 78 17.21 1.79 6.43
CA CYS A 78 17.32 3.25 6.42
C CYS A 78 17.75 3.85 7.76
N GLY A 79 17.99 3.03 8.80
CA GLY A 79 18.35 3.51 10.14
C GLY A 79 17.18 4.14 10.91
N LEU A 80 15.93 3.83 10.50
CA LEU A 80 14.71 4.24 11.20
C LEU A 80 14.27 3.16 12.19
N GLU A 81 13.29 3.50 13.06
CA GLU A 81 12.59 2.51 13.88
C GLU A 81 11.99 1.45 12.97
N PRO A 82 12.33 0.14 13.13
CA PRO A 82 11.89 -0.88 12.19
C PRO A 82 10.46 -1.41 12.42
N TRP A 83 9.87 -1.21 13.60
CA TRP A 83 8.46 -1.52 13.85
C TRP A 83 7.62 -0.32 13.46
N LEU A 84 7.03 -0.41 12.27
CA LEU A 84 6.24 0.68 11.72
C LEU A 84 4.76 0.52 12.04
N THR A 85 4.13 1.64 12.43
CA THR A 85 2.67 1.75 12.42
C THR A 85 2.19 1.99 10.99
N GLU A 86 1.29 1.13 10.54
CA GLU A 86 0.76 1.15 9.16
C GLU A 86 -0.74 0.82 9.15
N THR A 87 -1.32 0.83 7.96
CA THR A 87 -2.63 0.22 7.71
C THR A 87 -2.44 -1.21 7.19
N ILE A 88 -3.52 -1.96 7.11
CA ILE A 88 -3.55 -3.34 6.58
C ILE A 88 -3.15 -3.34 5.10
N ALA A 89 -2.26 -4.25 4.71
CA ALA A 89 -1.72 -4.30 3.35
C ALA A 89 -1.29 -5.72 2.95
N GLY A 90 -1.69 -6.15 1.76
CA GLY A 90 -1.26 -7.43 1.22
C GLY A 90 -0.83 -7.40 -0.23
N THR A 91 -0.06 -8.40 -0.61
CA THR A 91 0.29 -8.64 -2.00
C THR A 91 -0.89 -9.32 -2.71
N ARG A 92 -1.23 -8.83 -3.88
CA ARG A 92 -2.26 -9.42 -4.72
C ARG A 92 -1.73 -10.66 -5.41
N GLU A 93 -2.50 -11.72 -5.39
CA GLU A 93 -2.25 -12.89 -6.21
C GLU A 93 -2.53 -12.60 -7.70
N ASP A 94 -1.98 -13.42 -8.59
CA ASP A 94 -2.20 -13.26 -10.03
C ASP A 94 -3.69 -13.35 -10.40
N GLY A 95 -4.22 -12.25 -10.89
CA GLY A 95 -5.63 -12.13 -11.26
C GLY A 95 -6.60 -11.86 -10.10
N GLU A 96 -6.10 -11.73 -8.86
CA GLU A 96 -6.93 -11.36 -7.71
C GLU A 96 -7.38 -9.90 -7.80
N PRO A 97 -8.68 -9.60 -7.65
CA PRO A 97 -9.16 -8.23 -7.49
C PRO A 97 -8.57 -7.60 -6.22
N ALA A 98 -8.25 -6.31 -6.27
CA ALA A 98 -7.69 -5.61 -5.13
C ALA A 98 -8.64 -5.59 -3.91
N GLU A 99 -9.94 -5.58 -4.18
CA GLU A 99 -10.99 -5.65 -3.16
C GLU A 99 -10.95 -6.99 -2.40
N ASP A 100 -10.75 -8.11 -3.09
CA ASP A 100 -10.69 -9.43 -2.47
C ASP A 100 -9.45 -9.54 -1.58
N THR A 101 -8.30 -9.02 -2.03
CA THR A 101 -7.08 -8.92 -1.23
C THR A 101 -7.35 -8.18 0.07
N VAL A 102 -7.95 -6.99 0.05
CA VAL A 102 -8.15 -6.21 1.29
C VAL A 102 -9.18 -6.84 2.22
N TYR A 103 -10.17 -7.59 1.73
CA TYR A 103 -11.08 -8.36 2.59
C TYR A 103 -10.35 -9.52 3.28
N ARG A 104 -9.49 -10.23 2.58
CA ARG A 104 -8.68 -11.32 3.11
C ARG A 104 -7.70 -10.81 4.16
N GLU A 105 -6.88 -9.83 3.80
CA GLU A 105 -5.85 -9.26 4.68
C GLU A 105 -6.44 -8.60 5.95
N ALA A 106 -7.58 -7.91 5.84
CA ALA A 106 -8.24 -7.34 7.01
C ALA A 106 -8.61 -8.39 8.06
N LYS A 107 -8.95 -9.60 7.61
CA LYS A 107 -9.27 -10.72 8.49
C LYS A 107 -8.01 -11.37 9.06
N GLU A 108 -6.96 -11.57 8.24
CA GLU A 108 -5.71 -12.23 8.61
C GLU A 108 -4.85 -11.34 9.53
N GLU A 109 -4.60 -10.10 9.14
CA GLU A 109 -3.74 -9.17 9.88
C GLU A 109 -4.40 -8.50 11.09
N ALA A 110 -5.75 -8.39 11.14
CA ALA A 110 -6.41 -7.64 12.22
C ALA A 110 -7.72 -8.25 12.73
N GLY A 111 -8.17 -9.39 12.22
CA GLY A 111 -9.47 -9.97 12.59
C GLY A 111 -10.66 -9.08 12.25
N CYS A 112 -10.50 -8.11 11.36
CA CYS A 112 -11.53 -7.14 10.98
C CYS A 112 -12.47 -7.70 9.92
N VAL A 113 -13.76 -7.34 10.03
CA VAL A 113 -14.77 -7.61 9.00
C VAL A 113 -15.17 -6.28 8.35
N ILE A 114 -14.77 -6.12 7.10
CA ILE A 114 -15.13 -4.94 6.30
C ILE A 114 -16.57 -5.11 5.80
N THR A 115 -17.42 -4.12 6.05
CA THR A 115 -18.83 -4.13 5.64
C THR A 115 -19.16 -3.22 4.47
N LYS A 116 -18.35 -2.19 4.23
CA LYS A 116 -18.37 -1.31 3.06
C LYS A 116 -16.94 -0.95 2.68
N LEU A 117 -16.70 -0.77 1.39
CA LEU A 117 -15.38 -0.41 0.87
C LEU A 117 -15.50 0.85 0.00
N GLU A 118 -14.61 1.80 0.22
CA GLU A 118 -14.51 3.05 -0.55
C GLU A 118 -13.12 3.14 -1.18
N PRO A 119 -13.01 3.22 -2.52
CA PRO A 119 -11.72 3.35 -3.16
C PRO A 119 -11.12 4.74 -2.98
N ILE A 120 -9.83 4.80 -2.69
CA ILE A 120 -9.02 6.02 -2.65
C ILE A 120 -8.40 6.27 -4.02
N GLY A 121 -7.78 5.24 -4.59
CA GLY A 121 -7.08 5.27 -5.87
C GLY A 121 -5.96 4.25 -5.95
N THR A 122 -5.24 4.25 -7.07
CA THR A 122 -4.05 3.42 -7.28
C THR A 122 -2.82 4.33 -7.38
N PHE A 123 -1.79 4.01 -6.60
CA PHE A 123 -0.58 4.82 -6.49
C PHE A 123 0.66 3.97 -6.80
N LEU A 124 1.62 4.57 -7.51
CA LEU A 124 2.95 4.00 -7.69
C LEU A 124 3.83 4.42 -6.51
N LEU A 125 4.49 3.48 -5.86
CA LEU A 125 5.26 3.78 -4.65
C LEU A 125 6.65 4.34 -4.95
N SER A 126 7.35 3.78 -5.92
CA SER A 126 8.68 4.23 -6.32
C SER A 126 8.87 4.07 -7.83
N PRO A 127 8.12 4.84 -8.67
CA PRO A 127 8.01 4.59 -10.12
C PRO A 127 9.30 4.77 -10.90
N GLY A 128 10.34 5.32 -10.29
CA GLY A 128 11.67 5.41 -10.90
C GLY A 128 12.43 4.09 -10.94
N VAL A 129 12.08 3.12 -10.08
CA VAL A 129 12.87 1.88 -9.90
C VAL A 129 12.02 0.65 -9.58
N CYS A 130 10.71 0.79 -9.36
CA CYS A 130 9.82 -0.29 -8.96
C CYS A 130 8.51 -0.24 -9.74
N SER A 131 8.00 -1.41 -10.15
CA SER A 131 6.73 -1.56 -10.87
C SER A 131 5.52 -1.62 -9.94
N GLU A 132 5.72 -1.60 -8.64
CA GLU A 132 4.63 -1.75 -7.67
C GLU A 132 3.58 -0.65 -7.81
N ALA A 133 2.34 -1.07 -8.06
CA ALA A 133 1.15 -0.23 -7.99
C ALA A 133 0.27 -0.71 -6.84
N CYS A 134 -0.06 0.20 -5.95
CA CYS A 134 -0.84 -0.07 -4.74
C CYS A 134 -2.26 0.48 -4.88
N ALA A 135 -3.25 -0.40 -4.85
CA ALA A 135 -4.66 0.00 -4.77
C ALA A 135 -5.02 0.28 -3.31
N MET A 136 -5.53 1.48 -3.01
CA MET A 136 -5.81 1.91 -1.64
C MET A 136 -7.29 2.15 -1.41
N PHE A 137 -7.75 1.77 -0.21
CA PHE A 137 -9.15 1.83 0.20
C PHE A 137 -9.31 2.32 1.63
N VAL A 138 -10.53 2.78 1.95
CA VAL A 138 -11.03 2.86 3.33
C VAL A 138 -12.16 1.83 3.49
N GLY A 139 -12.11 1.02 4.55
CA GLY A 139 -13.10 -0.02 4.84
C GLY A 139 -13.91 0.31 6.09
N ARG A 140 -15.26 0.26 6.01
CA ARG A 140 -16.10 0.36 7.20
C ARG A 140 -16.02 -0.90 8.03
N VAL A 141 -15.70 -0.75 9.31
CA VAL A 141 -15.66 -1.84 10.30
C VAL A 141 -16.43 -1.47 11.57
N ASP A 142 -16.73 -2.46 12.40
CA ASP A 142 -17.00 -2.28 13.83
C ASP A 142 -15.69 -2.62 14.57
N SER A 143 -15.10 -1.63 15.21
CA SER A 143 -13.82 -1.78 15.91
C SER A 143 -13.96 -2.33 17.34
N GLN A 144 -15.17 -2.67 17.77
CA GLN A 144 -15.39 -3.20 19.11
C GLN A 144 -14.70 -4.54 19.32
N GLY A 145 -13.77 -4.58 20.27
CA GLY A 145 -13.02 -5.80 20.60
C GLY A 145 -11.88 -6.14 19.63
N VAL A 146 -11.62 -5.27 18.64
CA VAL A 146 -10.47 -5.41 17.73
C VAL A 146 -9.18 -5.06 18.48
N GLY A 147 -8.13 -5.83 18.26
CA GLY A 147 -6.80 -5.65 18.86
C GLY A 147 -6.10 -6.98 19.09
N GLY A 148 -4.92 -6.95 19.71
CA GLY A 148 -4.14 -8.14 20.02
C GLY A 148 -3.01 -8.38 19.02
N ILE A 149 -2.54 -9.63 18.98
CA ILE A 149 -1.46 -10.07 18.09
C ILE A 149 -2.06 -10.97 17.02
N HIS A 150 -1.72 -10.70 15.78
CA HIS A 150 -2.22 -11.36 14.57
C HIS A 150 -1.07 -11.66 13.59
N GLY A 151 -1.41 -12.06 12.37
CA GLY A 151 -0.50 -12.45 11.31
C GLY A 151 -0.33 -13.97 11.20
N LEU A 152 0.24 -14.41 10.09
CA LEU A 152 0.47 -15.82 9.79
C LEU A 152 1.90 -16.22 10.19
N ALA A 153 2.03 -17.08 11.19
CA ALA A 153 3.34 -17.51 11.72
C ALA A 153 4.20 -18.20 10.63
N GLU A 154 3.59 -18.91 9.69
CA GLU A 154 4.25 -19.51 8.54
C GLU A 154 4.84 -18.50 7.55
N GLU A 155 4.35 -17.26 7.55
CA GLU A 155 4.89 -16.14 6.78
C GLU A 155 5.86 -15.27 7.58
N GLY A 156 6.08 -15.64 8.85
CA GLY A 156 6.96 -14.91 9.77
C GLY A 156 6.37 -13.58 10.25
N GLU A 157 5.05 -13.46 10.22
CA GLU A 157 4.33 -12.27 10.65
C GLU A 157 4.09 -12.26 12.16
N ASP A 158 4.38 -11.12 12.77
CA ASP A 158 4.08 -10.78 14.16
C ASP A 158 3.51 -9.36 14.17
N ILE A 159 2.19 -9.27 14.15
CA ILE A 159 1.45 -8.03 13.88
C ILE A 159 0.68 -7.62 15.12
N ARG A 160 0.99 -6.46 15.67
CA ARG A 160 0.26 -5.85 16.77
C ARG A 160 -0.83 -4.94 16.25
N VAL A 161 -2.08 -5.24 16.59
CA VAL A 161 -3.27 -4.49 16.17
C VAL A 161 -3.71 -3.54 17.27
N SER A 162 -4.03 -2.30 16.90
CA SER A 162 -4.55 -1.27 17.81
C SER A 162 -5.69 -0.48 17.18
N VAL A 163 -6.64 -0.08 18.03
CA VAL A 163 -7.70 0.86 17.67
C VAL A 163 -7.31 2.23 18.20
N VAL A 164 -7.27 3.22 17.31
CA VAL A 164 -6.80 4.57 17.61
C VAL A 164 -7.87 5.57 17.16
N ALA A 165 -8.14 6.61 17.98
CA ALA A 165 -9.03 7.69 17.57
C ALA A 165 -8.53 8.33 16.26
N ALA A 166 -9.45 8.63 15.33
CA ALA A 166 -9.09 9.13 14.02
C ALA A 166 -8.28 10.45 14.07
N ASP A 167 -8.57 11.32 15.05
CA ASP A 167 -7.81 12.56 15.25
C ASP A 167 -6.40 12.30 15.75
N GLU A 168 -6.21 11.33 16.66
CA GLU A 168 -4.89 10.93 17.14
C GLU A 168 -4.05 10.31 16.03
N ALA A 169 -4.63 9.38 15.27
CA ALA A 169 -3.94 8.76 14.13
C ALA A 169 -3.53 9.80 13.08
N MET A 170 -4.39 10.79 12.80
CA MET A 170 -4.07 11.91 11.93
C MET A 170 -2.92 12.76 12.48
N ALA A 171 -2.95 13.08 13.79
CA ALA A 171 -1.88 13.84 14.42
C ALA A 171 -0.53 13.10 14.33
N ARG A 172 -0.51 11.78 14.49
CA ARG A 172 0.70 10.95 14.34
C ARG A 172 1.25 10.96 12.91
N VAL A 173 0.38 10.95 11.88
CA VAL A 173 0.82 11.12 10.47
C VAL A 173 1.43 12.50 10.26
N LEU A 174 0.75 13.56 10.70
CA LEU A 174 1.23 14.94 10.54
C LEU A 174 2.50 15.22 11.35
N GLY A 175 2.68 14.52 12.48
CA GLY A 175 3.89 14.56 13.30
C GLY A 175 5.07 13.72 12.77
N GLY A 176 4.85 12.93 11.70
CA GLY A 176 5.89 12.08 11.11
C GLY A 176 6.12 10.75 11.83
N GLU A 177 5.24 10.38 12.77
CA GLU A 177 5.34 9.10 13.50
C GLU A 177 4.88 7.90 12.66
N ILE A 178 4.13 8.14 11.59
CA ILE A 178 3.68 7.13 10.61
C ILE A 178 4.36 7.45 9.27
N PRO A 179 5.61 7.00 9.05
CA PRO A 179 6.39 7.39 7.88
C PRO A 179 6.06 6.56 6.63
N SER A 180 5.35 5.45 6.78
CA SER A 180 4.96 4.60 5.65
C SER A 180 3.87 5.25 4.81
N VAL A 181 4.04 5.23 3.49
CA VAL A 181 3.00 5.70 2.56
C VAL A 181 1.72 4.88 2.64
N TYR A 182 1.81 3.61 3.04
CA TYR A 182 0.65 2.74 3.28
C TYR A 182 -0.20 3.23 4.46
N GLY A 183 0.42 3.79 5.49
CA GLY A 183 -0.29 4.43 6.59
C GLY A 183 -0.71 5.86 6.26
N ALA A 184 0.22 6.66 5.75
CA ALA A 184 0.02 8.10 5.60
C ALA A 184 -1.04 8.48 4.55
N ILE A 185 -1.02 7.88 3.35
CA ILE A 185 -1.95 8.26 2.27
C ILE A 185 -3.41 7.98 2.65
N PRO A 186 -3.79 6.76 3.11
CA PRO A 186 -5.17 6.49 3.49
C PRO A 186 -5.65 7.36 4.66
N MET A 187 -4.78 7.65 5.63
CA MET A 187 -5.11 8.51 6.75
C MET A 187 -5.35 9.97 6.33
N LEU A 188 -4.48 10.55 5.49
CA LEU A 188 -4.66 11.90 4.95
C LEU A 188 -5.93 11.99 4.10
N TRP A 189 -6.20 10.98 3.29
CA TRP A 189 -7.42 10.91 2.49
C TRP A 189 -8.67 10.82 3.40
N LEU A 190 -8.63 9.99 4.45
CA LEU A 190 -9.71 9.92 5.44
C LEU A 190 -9.93 11.29 6.08
N GLY A 191 -8.88 12.01 6.47
CA GLY A 191 -9.00 13.35 7.05
C GLY A 191 -9.78 14.32 6.17
N LEU A 192 -9.61 14.24 4.86
CA LEU A 192 -10.32 15.08 3.88
C LEU A 192 -11.76 14.61 3.61
N ASN A 193 -12.08 13.35 3.86
CA ASN A 193 -13.35 12.73 3.49
C ASN A 193 -14.19 12.23 4.71
N ARG A 194 -13.69 12.39 5.92
CA ARG A 194 -14.24 11.79 7.15
C ARG A 194 -15.69 12.17 7.39
N GLU A 195 -16.04 13.44 7.30
CA GLU A 195 -17.40 13.91 7.50
C GLU A 195 -18.38 13.31 6.46
N ARG A 196 -17.95 13.25 5.20
CA ARG A 196 -18.72 12.63 4.12
C ARG A 196 -18.95 11.14 4.40
N LEU A 197 -17.89 10.40 4.73
CA LEU A 197 -18.00 8.97 5.03
C LEU A 197 -18.89 8.71 6.25
N ARG A 198 -18.74 9.47 7.32
CA ARG A 198 -19.60 9.34 8.50
C ARG A 198 -21.06 9.58 8.14
N SER A 199 -21.35 10.64 7.39
CA SER A 199 -22.71 10.92 6.95
C SER A 199 -23.30 9.79 6.13
N GLN A 200 -22.53 9.22 5.20
CA GLN A 200 -22.98 8.14 4.30
C GLN A 200 -23.09 6.78 4.99
N TRP A 201 -22.20 6.49 5.94
CA TRP A 201 -22.11 5.17 6.56
C TRP A 201 -22.91 5.02 7.84
N LEU A 202 -23.27 6.12 8.51
CA LEU A 202 -24.13 6.15 9.68
C LEU A 202 -25.62 6.32 9.34
N THR A 203 -25.92 6.71 8.09
CA THR A 203 -27.32 6.76 7.64
C THR A 203 -27.79 5.35 7.30
N PRO A 204 -28.98 4.95 7.81
CA PRO A 204 -29.57 3.62 7.58
C PRO A 204 -29.77 3.29 6.11
#